data_fd4156078689ff9ac6e79048425f5ba8
#
_entry.id   fd4156078689ff9ac6e79048425f5ba8
#
_cell.length_a   1.000
_cell.length_b   1.000
_cell.length_c   1.000
_cell.angle_alpha   90.00
_cell.angle_beta   90.00
_cell.angle_gamma   90.00
#
_symmetry.space_group_name_H-M   'P 1'
#
loop_
_entity.id
_entity.type
_entity.pdbx_description
1 polymer ?
#
loop_
_entity_poly.entity_id
_entity_poly.type
_entity_poly.pdbx_seq_one_letter_code
_entity_poly.pdbx_strand_id
1 'polypeptide(L)'
;MRELFCARAIRAGYRGHEVVHGVSFSLAEGELCALLGANGCGKTTLLRAVCGLTRGEGDCLLEGESLWRMSERERARRIGYLAQRSRELPRLSAMEVVMMGFYPALSPLQRPSAAQRLDAQETLAQLGAEHLAGGDFSKLSEGQRQLVLLARALVRRPRLIVLDEPDSALDFPSRRRALRLLRETAQANGACVLLCTHDANFALRYADRLLMMEAGNLTGDFALDSAQREPLRCALTRLCGPVELAVQGGRYAVLEGDGP
;
A
#
# COMPACT_ATOMS: atom_id res chain seq x y z
N MET A 1 16.76 10.62 -7.00
CA MET A 1 15.47 10.81 -6.30
C MET A 1 15.79 10.97 -4.82
N ARG A 2 15.07 11.83 -4.09
CA ARG A 2 15.29 12.05 -2.65
C ARG A 2 14.64 10.92 -1.85
N GLU A 3 15.39 10.33 -0.88
CA GLU A 3 14.83 9.37 0.06
C GLU A 3 13.77 10.07 0.92
N LEU A 4 12.57 9.51 0.95
CA LEU A 4 11.44 10.02 1.73
C LEU A 4 11.18 9.16 2.96
N PHE A 5 11.23 7.83 2.80
CA PHE A 5 11.00 6.85 3.84
C PHE A 5 12.18 5.87 3.93
N CYS A 6 12.52 5.45 5.14
CA CYS A 6 13.55 4.45 5.39
C CYS A 6 13.14 3.52 6.54
N ALA A 7 13.11 2.22 6.26
CA ALA A 7 13.02 1.15 7.26
C ALA A 7 14.42 0.61 7.56
N ARG A 8 14.80 0.52 8.82
CA ARG A 8 16.14 0.10 9.26
C ARG A 8 16.04 -1.08 10.23
N ALA A 9 16.55 -2.23 9.81
CA ALA A 9 16.65 -3.44 10.61
C ALA A 9 15.35 -3.82 11.34
N ILE A 10 14.21 -3.75 10.63
CA ILE A 10 12.90 -4.02 11.22
C ILE A 10 12.79 -5.47 11.61
N ARG A 11 12.58 -5.71 12.92
CA ARG A 11 12.18 -6.99 13.50
C ARG A 11 10.81 -6.82 14.11
N ALA A 12 9.87 -7.68 13.77
CA ALA A 12 8.50 -7.57 14.26
C ALA A 12 7.81 -8.93 14.29
N GLY A 13 6.83 -9.07 15.18
CA GLY A 13 6.08 -10.32 15.34
C GLY A 13 4.94 -10.19 16.34
N TYR A 14 4.41 -11.31 16.78
CA TYR A 14 3.28 -11.40 17.70
C TYR A 14 3.53 -12.41 18.81
N ARG A 15 3.17 -12.06 20.04
CA ARG A 15 3.19 -12.96 21.21
C ARG A 15 4.55 -13.68 21.39
N GLY A 16 5.66 -12.97 21.18
CA GLY A 16 7.00 -13.56 21.33
C GLY A 16 7.50 -14.37 20.15
N HIS A 17 6.71 -14.47 19.08
CA HIS A 17 7.14 -15.09 17.83
C HIS A 17 7.53 -14.01 16.81
N GLU A 18 8.81 -13.94 16.43
CA GLU A 18 9.33 -13.04 15.42
C GLU A 18 8.93 -13.54 14.03
N VAL A 19 8.39 -12.65 13.20
CA VAL A 19 7.90 -12.94 11.83
C VAL A 19 8.71 -12.19 10.78
N VAL A 20 9.27 -11.04 11.13
CA VAL A 20 10.07 -10.18 10.25
C VAL A 20 11.46 -10.07 10.87
N HIS A 21 12.50 -10.39 10.09
CA HIS A 21 13.86 -10.67 10.58
C HIS A 21 14.89 -9.64 10.08
N GLY A 22 14.85 -8.41 10.61
CA GLY A 22 15.87 -7.40 10.33
C GLY A 22 15.78 -6.77 8.92
N VAL A 23 14.57 -6.59 8.41
CA VAL A 23 14.29 -6.02 7.06
C VAL A 23 14.69 -4.56 7.00
N SER A 24 15.44 -4.19 5.95
CA SER A 24 15.83 -2.79 5.67
C SER A 24 15.56 -2.45 4.21
N PHE A 25 14.93 -1.30 3.97
CA PHE A 25 14.72 -0.71 2.64
C PHE A 25 14.41 0.76 2.77
N SER A 26 14.50 1.51 1.66
CA SER A 26 14.07 2.90 1.60
C SER A 26 13.12 3.11 0.42
N LEU A 27 12.35 4.19 0.46
CA LEU A 27 11.48 4.61 -0.63
C LEU A 27 11.77 6.07 -0.96
N ALA A 28 11.82 6.35 -2.25
CA ALA A 28 12.03 7.69 -2.74
C ALA A 28 10.71 8.48 -2.86
N GLU A 29 10.83 9.78 -2.94
CA GLU A 29 9.71 10.69 -3.24
C GLU A 29 9.14 10.40 -4.64
N GLY A 30 7.82 10.23 -4.73
CA GLY A 30 7.12 9.88 -5.97
C GLY A 30 7.18 8.39 -6.35
N GLU A 31 7.87 7.55 -5.57
CA GLU A 31 8.06 6.14 -5.87
C GLU A 31 6.82 5.30 -5.52
N LEU A 32 6.45 4.39 -6.41
CA LEU A 32 5.50 3.32 -6.16
C LEU A 32 6.26 1.99 -6.08
N CYS A 33 6.40 1.45 -4.88
CA CYS A 33 7.11 0.22 -4.60
C CYS A 33 6.11 -0.91 -4.29
N ALA A 34 6.26 -2.05 -4.96
CA ALA A 34 5.49 -3.25 -4.67
C ALA A 34 6.29 -4.21 -3.78
N LEU A 35 5.64 -4.78 -2.77
CA LEU A 35 6.15 -5.87 -1.94
C LEU A 35 5.46 -7.16 -2.34
N LEU A 36 6.22 -8.10 -2.91
CA LEU A 36 5.76 -9.39 -3.38
C LEU A 36 6.30 -10.50 -2.47
N GLY A 37 5.53 -11.57 -2.28
CA GLY A 37 5.94 -12.73 -1.50
C GLY A 37 4.78 -13.69 -1.26
N ALA A 38 5.07 -14.93 -0.89
CA ALA A 38 4.07 -15.95 -0.61
C ALA A 38 3.16 -15.57 0.57
N ASN A 39 1.99 -16.22 0.64
CA ASN A 39 1.09 -16.03 1.78
C ASN A 39 1.78 -16.51 3.08
N GLY A 40 1.64 -15.71 4.14
CA GLY A 40 2.25 -16.01 5.44
C GLY A 40 3.75 -15.66 5.56
N CYS A 41 4.43 -15.14 4.52
CA CYS A 41 5.85 -14.80 4.59
C CYS A 41 6.17 -13.55 5.45
N GLY A 42 5.15 -12.84 5.99
CA GLY A 42 5.35 -11.71 6.90
C GLY A 42 5.02 -10.33 6.32
N LYS A 43 4.52 -10.21 5.08
CA LYS A 43 4.22 -8.92 4.42
C LYS A 43 3.32 -8.01 5.27
N THR A 44 2.16 -8.48 5.68
CA THR A 44 1.22 -7.73 6.54
C THR A 44 1.88 -7.30 7.86
N THR A 45 2.71 -8.16 8.44
CA THR A 45 3.45 -7.84 9.68
C THR A 45 4.45 -6.72 9.44
N LEU A 46 5.20 -6.76 8.32
CA LEU A 46 6.10 -5.68 7.91
C LEU A 46 5.35 -4.37 7.68
N LEU A 47 4.24 -4.39 6.91
CA LEU A 47 3.44 -3.18 6.67
C LEU A 47 2.90 -2.58 7.97
N ARG A 48 2.44 -3.42 8.91
CA ARG A 48 1.97 -2.97 10.22
C ARG A 48 3.09 -2.39 11.08
N ALA A 49 4.30 -2.98 11.03
CA ALA A 49 5.48 -2.45 11.71
C ALA A 49 5.91 -1.09 11.12
N VAL A 50 5.94 -0.97 9.79
CA VAL A 50 6.18 0.31 9.07
C VAL A 50 5.22 1.39 9.55
N CYS A 51 3.94 1.07 9.70
CA CYS A 51 2.94 2.02 10.20
C CYS A 51 2.98 2.24 11.73
N GLY A 52 3.86 1.55 12.46
CA GLY A 52 3.91 1.60 13.92
C GLY A 52 2.68 0.99 14.62
N LEU A 53 1.97 0.08 13.94
CA LEU A 53 0.80 -0.64 14.45
C LEU A 53 1.18 -1.97 15.14
N THR A 54 2.40 -2.43 14.92
CA THR A 54 3.00 -3.58 15.60
C THR A 54 4.32 -3.13 16.14
N ARG A 55 4.59 -3.40 17.41
CA ARG A 55 5.87 -3.10 18.07
C ARG A 55 6.93 -4.10 17.61
N GLY A 56 8.16 -3.62 17.52
CA GLY A 56 9.32 -4.42 17.13
C GLY A 56 10.61 -3.70 17.46
N GLU A 57 11.70 -4.15 16.87
CA GLU A 57 13.03 -3.53 16.92
C GLU A 57 13.36 -2.89 15.57
N GLY A 58 14.34 -1.99 15.58
CA GLY A 58 14.72 -1.20 14.41
C GLY A 58 14.11 0.20 14.45
N ASP A 59 13.96 0.86 13.30
CA ASP A 59 13.30 2.16 13.20
C ASP A 59 12.71 2.38 11.79
N CYS A 60 11.65 3.17 11.73
CA CYS A 60 11.03 3.65 10.50
C CYS A 60 11.08 5.17 10.47
N LEU A 61 11.81 5.73 9.51
CA LEU A 61 11.97 7.17 9.35
C LEU A 61 11.14 7.66 8.17
N LEU A 62 10.34 8.70 8.38
CA LEU A 62 9.65 9.45 7.33
C LEU A 62 10.14 10.89 7.37
N GLU A 63 10.72 11.37 6.28
CA GLU A 63 11.33 12.71 6.21
C GLU A 63 12.42 12.92 7.29
N GLY A 64 13.12 11.83 7.66
CA GLY A 64 14.15 11.83 8.69
C GLY A 64 13.64 11.73 10.13
N GLU A 65 12.34 11.77 10.36
CA GLU A 65 11.71 11.66 11.68
C GLU A 65 11.22 10.23 11.96
N SER A 66 11.51 9.70 13.17
CA SER A 66 11.09 8.35 13.56
C SER A 66 9.58 8.25 13.75
N LEU A 67 8.93 7.46 12.91
CA LEU A 67 7.50 7.16 13.03
C LEU A 67 7.16 6.47 14.35
N TRP A 68 8.07 5.67 14.89
CA TRP A 68 7.83 4.91 16.13
C TRP A 68 7.89 5.78 17.39
N ARG A 69 8.53 6.96 17.31
CA ARG A 69 8.56 7.95 18.40
C ARG A 69 7.39 8.91 18.36
N MET A 70 6.68 8.99 17.23
CA MET A 70 5.48 9.84 17.09
C MET A 70 4.30 9.25 17.86
N SER A 71 3.40 10.11 18.32
CA SER A 71 2.07 9.71 18.78
C SER A 71 1.27 9.04 17.65
N GLU A 72 0.30 8.18 17.99
CA GLU A 72 -0.58 7.55 17.00
C GLU A 72 -1.27 8.57 16.09
N ARG A 73 -1.63 9.71 16.65
CA ARG A 73 -2.29 10.79 15.93
C ARG A 73 -1.36 11.47 14.92
N GLU A 74 -0.11 11.72 15.27
CA GLU A 74 0.91 12.27 14.37
C GLU A 74 1.20 11.30 13.22
N ARG A 75 1.40 10.01 13.52
CA ARG A 75 1.55 8.98 12.48
C ARG A 75 0.35 8.95 11.56
N ALA A 76 -0.86 8.90 12.12
CA ALA A 76 -2.08 8.86 11.33
C ALA A 76 -2.30 10.11 10.46
N ARG A 77 -1.66 11.23 10.74
CA ARG A 77 -1.64 12.43 9.87
C ARG A 77 -0.74 12.28 8.67
N ARG A 78 0.34 11.52 8.77
CA ARG A 78 1.39 11.38 7.75
C ARG A 78 1.22 10.13 6.89
N ILE A 79 0.53 9.09 7.42
CA ILE A 79 0.38 7.77 6.79
C ILE A 79 -1.07 7.57 6.34
N GLY A 80 -1.26 7.16 5.10
CA GLY A 80 -2.48 6.55 4.61
C GLY A 80 -2.33 5.03 4.63
N TYR A 81 -3.13 4.35 5.46
CA TYR A 81 -3.05 2.89 5.59
C TYR A 81 -4.34 2.20 5.18
N LEU A 82 -4.24 1.24 4.28
CA LEU A 82 -5.29 0.32 3.90
C LEU A 82 -4.90 -1.09 4.35
N ALA A 83 -5.66 -1.66 5.30
CA ALA A 83 -5.47 -3.03 5.76
C ALA A 83 -6.19 -4.04 4.84
N GLN A 84 -5.65 -5.25 4.70
CA GLN A 84 -6.22 -6.35 3.93
C GLN A 84 -7.67 -6.67 4.35
N ARG A 85 -7.96 -6.62 5.64
CA ARG A 85 -9.32 -6.83 6.19
C ARG A 85 -9.73 -5.59 6.98
N SER A 86 -10.84 -4.99 6.59
CA SER A 86 -11.49 -3.94 7.37
C SER A 86 -12.44 -4.55 8.40
N ARG A 87 -12.49 -3.93 9.58
CA ARG A 87 -13.55 -4.23 10.54
C ARG A 87 -14.91 -3.79 9.97
N GLU A 88 -15.95 -4.51 10.30
CA GLU A 88 -17.31 -4.05 10.01
C GLU A 88 -17.54 -2.69 10.67
N LEU A 89 -17.96 -1.71 9.87
CA LEU A 89 -18.34 -0.38 10.32
C LEU A 89 -19.85 -0.29 10.23
N PRO A 90 -20.58 -0.44 11.36
CA PRO A 90 -22.04 -0.48 11.32
C PRO A 90 -22.63 0.90 11.05
N ARG A 91 -23.63 0.94 10.17
CA ARG A 91 -24.54 2.09 9.93
C ARG A 91 -23.88 3.42 9.55
N LEU A 92 -22.77 3.39 8.83
CA LEU A 92 -22.15 4.58 8.25
C LEU A 92 -22.37 4.59 6.73
N SER A 93 -22.58 5.77 6.16
CA SER A 93 -22.53 5.95 4.72
C SER A 93 -21.10 5.85 4.20
N ALA A 94 -20.91 5.51 2.94
CA ALA A 94 -19.59 5.49 2.31
C ALA A 94 -18.89 6.85 2.45
N MET A 95 -19.61 7.96 2.31
CA MET A 95 -19.10 9.31 2.52
C MET A 95 -18.55 9.50 3.94
N GLU A 96 -19.29 9.08 4.97
CA GLU A 96 -18.85 9.18 6.37
C GLU A 96 -17.58 8.37 6.60
N VAL A 97 -17.46 7.19 5.99
CA VAL A 97 -16.24 6.37 6.06
C VAL A 97 -15.05 7.09 5.42
N VAL A 98 -15.21 7.72 4.26
CA VAL A 98 -14.13 8.52 3.64
C VAL A 98 -13.77 9.71 4.52
N MET A 99 -14.76 10.42 5.07
CA MET A 99 -14.56 11.56 5.97
C MET A 99 -13.79 11.21 7.24
N MET A 100 -13.84 9.97 7.73
CA MET A 100 -13.00 9.49 8.85
C MET A 100 -11.50 9.65 8.54
N GLY A 101 -11.09 9.70 7.28
CA GLY A 101 -9.72 9.98 6.89
C GLY A 101 -9.19 11.32 7.42
N PHE A 102 -10.05 12.30 7.68
CA PHE A 102 -9.67 13.62 8.23
C PHE A 102 -9.53 13.64 9.76
N TYR A 103 -10.11 12.68 10.49
CA TYR A 103 -10.17 12.71 11.96
C TYR A 103 -8.81 12.87 12.67
N PRO A 104 -7.70 12.28 12.21
CA PRO A 104 -6.41 12.52 12.83
C PRO A 104 -5.96 14.00 12.82
N ALA A 105 -6.45 14.81 11.88
CA ALA A 105 -6.13 16.22 11.78
C ALA A 105 -7.07 17.13 12.60
N LEU A 106 -8.26 16.64 12.96
CA LEU A 106 -9.29 17.43 13.64
C LEU A 106 -9.10 17.45 15.16
N SER A 107 -9.51 18.51 15.82
CA SER A 107 -9.62 18.55 17.29
C SER A 107 -10.76 17.63 17.78
N PRO A 108 -10.77 17.17 19.05
CA PRO A 108 -11.74 16.17 19.53
C PRO A 108 -13.22 16.51 19.31
N LEU A 109 -13.57 17.78 19.28
CA LEU A 109 -14.96 18.25 19.06
C LEU A 109 -15.19 18.84 17.67
N GLN A 110 -14.15 18.87 16.83
CA GLN A 110 -14.23 19.43 15.49
C GLN A 110 -14.82 18.41 14.53
N ARG A 111 -15.74 18.88 13.70
CA ARG A 111 -16.29 18.11 12.57
C ARG A 111 -15.55 18.46 11.27
N PRO A 112 -15.46 17.53 10.31
CA PRO A 112 -14.94 17.86 8.99
C PRO A 112 -15.71 19.02 8.35
N SER A 113 -14.97 19.92 7.68
CA SER A 113 -15.52 21.10 7.00
C SER A 113 -16.23 20.75 5.69
N ALA A 114 -16.96 21.72 5.13
CA ALA A 114 -17.56 21.59 3.80
C ALA A 114 -16.48 21.39 2.70
N ALA A 115 -15.33 22.05 2.80
CA ALA A 115 -14.20 21.86 1.89
C ALA A 115 -13.67 20.42 1.95
N GLN A 116 -13.48 19.87 3.15
CA GLN A 116 -13.07 18.46 3.31
C GLN A 116 -14.09 17.47 2.77
N ARG A 117 -15.39 17.83 2.81
CA ARG A 117 -16.43 17.02 2.18
C ARG A 117 -16.31 17.04 0.65
N LEU A 118 -15.96 18.17 0.04
CA LEU A 118 -15.68 18.28 -1.39
C LEU A 118 -14.45 17.45 -1.78
N ASP A 119 -13.35 17.53 -1.01
CA ASP A 119 -12.17 16.67 -1.22
C ASP A 119 -12.54 15.18 -1.18
N ALA A 120 -13.42 14.78 -0.26
CA ALA A 120 -13.89 13.39 -0.17
C ALA A 120 -14.74 12.98 -1.38
N GLN A 121 -15.60 13.86 -1.88
CA GLN A 121 -16.39 13.64 -3.11
C GLN A 121 -15.48 13.50 -4.33
N GLU A 122 -14.51 14.40 -4.48
CA GLU A 122 -13.53 14.35 -5.58
C GLU A 122 -12.72 13.05 -5.55
N THR A 123 -12.23 12.63 -4.37
CA THR A 123 -11.48 11.39 -4.22
C THR A 123 -12.32 10.16 -4.60
N LEU A 124 -13.60 10.13 -4.21
CA LEU A 124 -14.53 9.07 -4.64
C LEU A 124 -14.76 9.09 -6.16
N ALA A 125 -14.93 10.28 -6.76
CA ALA A 125 -15.12 10.43 -8.19
C ALA A 125 -13.89 9.95 -8.99
N GLN A 126 -12.68 10.29 -8.54
CA GLN A 126 -11.43 9.82 -9.15
C GLN A 126 -11.32 8.28 -9.15
N LEU A 127 -11.90 7.62 -8.15
CA LEU A 127 -12.01 6.16 -8.06
C LEU A 127 -13.22 5.60 -8.83
N GLY A 128 -14.11 6.45 -9.39
CA GLY A 128 -15.37 6.04 -10.02
C GLY A 128 -16.39 5.50 -9.04
N ALA A 129 -16.32 5.93 -7.78
CA ALA A 129 -17.12 5.45 -6.65
C ALA A 129 -18.06 6.55 -6.08
N GLU A 130 -18.26 7.67 -6.79
CA GLU A 130 -19.11 8.79 -6.35
C GLU A 130 -20.57 8.37 -6.12
N HIS A 131 -21.07 7.43 -6.90
CA HIS A 131 -22.43 6.88 -6.78
C HIS A 131 -22.65 6.10 -5.47
N LEU A 132 -21.58 5.71 -4.78
CA LEU A 132 -21.61 4.99 -3.49
C LEU A 132 -21.77 5.92 -2.29
N ALA A 133 -21.54 7.24 -2.46
CA ALA A 133 -21.37 8.20 -1.36
C ALA A 133 -22.47 8.17 -0.30
N GLY A 134 -23.74 8.06 -0.71
CA GLY A 134 -24.90 7.98 0.19
C GLY A 134 -25.27 6.57 0.65
N GLY A 135 -24.62 5.55 0.09
CA GLY A 135 -24.93 4.13 0.38
C GLY A 135 -24.46 3.69 1.76
N ASP A 136 -25.17 2.78 2.37
CA ASP A 136 -24.78 2.10 3.62
C ASP A 136 -23.52 1.25 3.36
N PHE A 137 -22.41 1.60 4.01
CA PHE A 137 -21.12 0.94 3.83
C PHE A 137 -21.19 -0.58 4.12
N SER A 138 -22.00 -0.99 5.07
CA SER A 138 -22.17 -2.41 5.43
C SER A 138 -22.80 -3.25 4.33
N LYS A 139 -23.56 -2.61 3.42
CA LYS A 139 -24.28 -3.26 2.31
C LYS A 139 -23.49 -3.24 0.98
N LEU A 140 -22.36 -2.57 0.94
CA LEU A 140 -21.53 -2.52 -0.26
C LEU A 140 -20.90 -3.88 -0.53
N SER A 141 -20.66 -4.19 -1.81
CA SER A 141 -19.83 -5.34 -2.20
C SER A 141 -18.40 -5.18 -1.70
N GLU A 142 -17.62 -6.25 -1.64
CA GLU A 142 -16.24 -6.19 -1.16
C GLU A 142 -15.38 -5.22 -1.99
N GLY A 143 -15.48 -5.26 -3.31
CA GLY A 143 -14.79 -4.32 -4.20
C GLY A 143 -15.22 -2.87 -3.99
N GLN A 144 -16.52 -2.61 -3.78
CA GLN A 144 -17.02 -1.27 -3.48
C GLN A 144 -16.50 -0.77 -2.12
N ARG A 145 -16.49 -1.63 -1.09
CA ARG A 145 -15.88 -1.30 0.22
C ARG A 145 -14.40 -0.97 0.08
N GLN A 146 -13.67 -1.74 -0.74
CA GLN A 146 -12.25 -1.52 -1.00
C GLN A 146 -12.00 -0.13 -1.60
N LEU A 147 -12.81 0.31 -2.57
CA LEU A 147 -12.70 1.66 -3.16
C LEU A 147 -12.96 2.77 -2.11
N VAL A 148 -13.96 2.61 -1.26
CA VAL A 148 -14.28 3.57 -0.18
C VAL A 148 -13.14 3.63 0.85
N LEU A 149 -12.56 2.49 1.22
CA LEU A 149 -11.44 2.43 2.17
C LEU A 149 -10.15 3.01 1.56
N LEU A 150 -9.93 2.80 0.26
CA LEU A 150 -8.83 3.43 -0.47
C LEU A 150 -9.01 4.95 -0.50
N ALA A 151 -10.23 5.44 -0.82
CA ALA A 151 -10.55 6.87 -0.74
C ALA A 151 -10.24 7.45 0.65
N ARG A 152 -10.65 6.76 1.72
CA ARG A 152 -10.34 7.16 3.11
C ARG A 152 -8.86 7.26 3.38
N ALA A 153 -8.05 6.34 2.85
CA ALA A 153 -6.60 6.36 3.04
C ALA A 153 -5.92 7.52 2.29
N LEU A 154 -6.47 7.93 1.14
CA LEU A 154 -5.88 8.92 0.24
C LEU A 154 -6.39 10.35 0.45
N VAL A 155 -7.60 10.54 1.00
CA VAL A 155 -8.32 11.83 1.03
C VAL A 155 -7.54 12.99 1.64
N ARG A 156 -6.57 12.72 2.54
CA ARG A 156 -5.70 13.74 3.15
C ARG A 156 -4.36 13.92 2.44
N ARG A 157 -4.15 13.23 1.34
CA ARG A 157 -2.88 13.29 0.59
C ARG A 157 -1.67 12.99 1.47
N PRO A 158 -1.60 11.80 2.12
CA PRO A 158 -0.52 11.46 3.05
C PRO A 158 0.83 11.38 2.35
N ARG A 159 1.92 11.54 3.11
CA ARG A 159 3.30 11.44 2.58
C ARG A 159 3.76 9.99 2.39
N LEU A 160 3.27 9.06 3.20
CA LEU A 160 3.49 7.63 3.05
C LEU A 160 2.14 6.92 2.89
N ILE A 161 1.99 6.16 1.81
CA ILE A 161 0.80 5.37 1.52
C ILE A 161 1.18 3.90 1.61
N VAL A 162 0.54 3.16 2.54
CA VAL A 162 0.81 1.74 2.78
C VAL A 162 -0.47 0.96 2.53
N LEU A 163 -0.43 0.03 1.59
CA LEU A 163 -1.59 -0.71 1.12
C LEU A 163 -1.35 -2.22 1.18
N ASP A 164 -2.22 -2.93 1.88
CA ASP A 164 -2.17 -4.38 2.01
C ASP A 164 -3.22 -5.02 1.11
N GLU A 165 -2.79 -5.58 -0.02
CA GLU A 165 -3.60 -6.19 -1.07
C GLU A 165 -4.75 -5.29 -1.59
N PRO A 166 -4.44 -4.06 -2.06
CA PRO A 166 -5.47 -3.11 -2.48
C PRO A 166 -6.25 -3.54 -3.73
N ASP A 167 -5.75 -4.54 -4.43
CA ASP A 167 -6.23 -5.03 -5.73
C ASP A 167 -7.08 -6.29 -5.63
N SER A 168 -7.09 -7.00 -4.50
CA SER A 168 -7.65 -8.36 -4.36
C SER A 168 -9.15 -8.46 -4.65
N ALA A 169 -9.94 -7.42 -4.34
CA ALA A 169 -11.39 -7.39 -4.52
C ALA A 169 -11.85 -6.51 -5.69
N LEU A 170 -10.91 -5.88 -6.42
CA LEU A 170 -11.25 -4.93 -7.48
C LEU A 170 -11.31 -5.60 -8.86
N ASP A 171 -12.32 -5.24 -9.65
CA ASP A 171 -12.36 -5.54 -11.07
C ASP A 171 -11.25 -4.78 -11.84
N PHE A 172 -10.98 -5.21 -13.05
CA PHE A 172 -9.90 -4.62 -13.85
C PHE A 172 -10.02 -3.10 -14.09
N PRO A 173 -11.20 -2.52 -14.42
CA PRO A 173 -11.36 -1.08 -14.54
C PRO A 173 -11.12 -0.32 -13.24
N SER A 174 -11.63 -0.80 -12.10
CA SER A 174 -11.47 -0.17 -10.79
C SER A 174 -10.03 -0.24 -10.30
N ARG A 175 -9.35 -1.39 -10.49
CA ARG A 175 -7.93 -1.57 -10.21
C ARG A 175 -7.08 -0.55 -10.98
N ARG A 176 -7.37 -0.34 -12.25
CA ARG A 176 -6.66 0.63 -13.09
C ARG A 176 -6.87 2.08 -12.64
N ARG A 177 -8.10 2.46 -12.22
CA ARG A 177 -8.38 3.79 -11.64
C ARG A 177 -7.64 4.00 -10.32
N ALA A 178 -7.69 3.02 -9.42
CA ALA A 178 -7.00 3.06 -8.14
C ALA A 178 -5.49 3.29 -8.30
N LEU A 179 -4.85 2.56 -9.21
CA LEU A 179 -3.41 2.71 -9.48
C LEU A 179 -3.05 4.05 -10.10
N ARG A 180 -3.90 4.56 -11.00
CA ARG A 180 -3.70 5.89 -11.55
C ARG A 180 -3.73 6.93 -10.44
N LEU A 181 -4.75 6.89 -9.58
CA LEU A 181 -4.88 7.83 -8.46
C LEU A 181 -3.69 7.72 -7.48
N LEU A 182 -3.23 6.50 -7.18
CA LEU A 182 -2.03 6.29 -6.34
C LEU A 182 -0.80 6.95 -6.95
N ARG A 183 -0.56 6.76 -8.25
CA ARG A 183 0.58 7.35 -8.95
C ARG A 183 0.48 8.88 -9.01
N GLU A 184 -0.70 9.41 -9.35
CA GLU A 184 -0.94 10.85 -9.37
C GLU A 184 -0.75 11.47 -7.97
N THR A 185 -1.26 10.80 -6.92
CA THR A 185 -1.06 11.24 -5.54
C THR A 185 0.42 11.21 -5.13
N ALA A 186 1.15 10.16 -5.49
CA ALA A 186 2.58 10.05 -5.20
C ALA A 186 3.36 11.18 -5.87
N GLN A 187 3.13 11.42 -7.16
CA GLN A 187 3.84 12.44 -7.94
C GLN A 187 3.47 13.87 -7.52
N ALA A 188 2.17 14.16 -7.39
CA ALA A 188 1.70 15.51 -7.09
C ALA A 188 2.06 15.98 -5.67
N ASN A 189 2.08 15.06 -4.71
CA ASN A 189 2.33 15.39 -3.29
C ASN A 189 3.75 15.01 -2.84
N GLY A 190 4.57 14.47 -3.74
CA GLY A 190 5.88 13.92 -3.40
C GLY A 190 5.78 12.80 -2.34
N ALA A 191 4.69 12.03 -2.34
CA ALA A 191 4.50 10.91 -1.43
C ALA A 191 5.21 9.66 -1.96
N CYS A 192 5.46 8.67 -1.11
CA CYS A 192 5.84 7.33 -1.54
C CYS A 192 4.73 6.33 -1.24
N VAL A 193 4.65 5.29 -2.07
CA VAL A 193 3.66 4.22 -1.95
C VAL A 193 4.37 2.89 -1.74
N LEU A 194 3.99 2.17 -0.67
CA LEU A 194 4.35 0.78 -0.45
C LEU A 194 3.07 -0.06 -0.55
N LEU A 195 2.93 -0.84 -1.60
CA LEU A 195 1.80 -1.73 -1.76
C LEU A 195 2.24 -3.19 -1.71
N CYS A 196 1.49 -4.00 -0.99
CA CYS A 196 1.64 -5.44 -0.96
C CYS A 196 0.66 -6.06 -1.95
N THR A 197 1.12 -7.02 -2.74
CA THR A 197 0.29 -7.82 -3.64
C THR A 197 0.86 -9.23 -3.78
N HIS A 198 0.02 -10.17 -4.18
CA HIS A 198 0.44 -11.51 -4.60
C HIS A 198 0.44 -11.67 -6.14
N ASP A 199 -0.02 -10.66 -6.88
CA ASP A 199 -0.03 -10.64 -8.34
C ASP A 199 1.27 -10.05 -8.89
N ALA A 200 2.17 -10.91 -9.36
CA ALA A 200 3.46 -10.52 -9.92
C ALA A 200 3.29 -9.65 -11.17
N ASN A 201 2.32 -9.96 -12.05
CA ASN A 201 2.06 -9.16 -13.24
C ASN A 201 1.56 -7.75 -12.90
N PHE A 202 0.75 -7.63 -11.85
CA PHE A 202 0.32 -6.34 -11.32
C PHE A 202 1.52 -5.53 -10.82
N ALA A 203 2.39 -6.12 -10.00
CA ALA A 203 3.58 -5.47 -9.49
C ALA A 203 4.51 -4.98 -10.63
N LEU A 204 4.85 -5.86 -11.56
CA LEU A 204 5.75 -5.56 -12.68
C LEU A 204 5.21 -4.49 -13.62
N ARG A 205 3.90 -4.43 -13.80
CA ARG A 205 3.26 -3.48 -14.72
C ARG A 205 3.17 -2.08 -14.14
N TYR A 206 2.99 -1.94 -12.85
CA TYR A 206 2.59 -0.66 -12.25
C TYR A 206 3.59 -0.08 -11.26
N ALA A 207 4.43 -0.89 -10.62
CA ALA A 207 5.44 -0.39 -9.70
C ALA A 207 6.68 0.17 -10.43
N ASP A 208 7.42 0.99 -9.73
CA ASP A 208 8.75 1.46 -10.15
C ASP A 208 9.84 0.54 -9.58
N ARG A 209 9.55 -0.08 -8.42
CA ARG A 209 10.44 -0.98 -7.71
C ARG A 209 9.69 -2.16 -7.14
N LEU A 210 10.34 -3.32 -7.14
CA LEU A 210 9.83 -4.56 -6.59
C LEU A 210 10.72 -5.04 -5.45
N LEU A 211 10.16 -5.13 -4.25
CA LEU A 211 10.74 -5.82 -3.11
C LEU A 211 10.17 -7.24 -3.04
N MET A 212 11.02 -8.22 -2.77
CA MET A 212 10.58 -9.61 -2.61
C MET A 212 10.86 -10.08 -1.20
N MET A 213 9.86 -10.73 -0.59
CA MET A 213 9.92 -11.19 0.79
C MET A 213 9.66 -12.68 0.89
N GLU A 214 10.52 -13.40 1.63
CA GLU A 214 10.41 -14.83 1.90
C GLU A 214 10.76 -15.12 3.35
N ALA A 215 9.94 -15.90 4.04
CA ALA A 215 10.17 -16.32 5.44
C ALA A 215 10.68 -15.18 6.36
N GLY A 216 10.04 -14.02 6.32
CA GLY A 216 10.37 -12.87 7.16
C GLY A 216 11.57 -12.03 6.72
N ASN A 217 12.25 -12.40 5.63
CA ASN A 217 13.43 -11.73 5.11
C ASN A 217 13.16 -11.05 3.76
N LEU A 218 13.86 -9.96 3.46
CA LEU A 218 13.90 -9.38 2.14
C LEU A 218 14.91 -10.17 1.30
N THR A 219 14.45 -10.79 0.21
CA THR A 219 15.26 -11.67 -0.65
C THR A 219 15.53 -11.08 -2.03
N GLY A 220 14.89 -9.96 -2.38
CA GLY A 220 15.08 -9.27 -3.65
C GLY A 220 14.66 -7.81 -3.56
N ASP A 221 15.36 -6.98 -4.36
CA ASP A 221 15.14 -5.55 -4.47
C ASP A 221 15.51 -5.11 -5.90
N PHE A 222 14.49 -4.79 -6.72
CA PHE A 222 14.65 -4.57 -8.14
C PHE A 222 14.02 -3.24 -8.55
N ALA A 223 14.82 -2.29 -9.05
CA ALA A 223 14.32 -1.13 -9.78
C ALA A 223 13.86 -1.58 -11.16
N LEU A 224 12.56 -1.50 -11.46
CA LEU A 224 11.96 -2.17 -12.62
C LEU A 224 12.22 -1.50 -13.97
N ASP A 225 12.72 -0.27 -13.98
CA ASP A 225 13.17 0.43 -15.19
C ASP A 225 14.54 -0.05 -15.69
N SER A 226 15.38 -0.56 -14.77
CA SER A 226 16.77 -0.96 -15.00
C SER A 226 17.08 -2.40 -14.55
N ALA A 227 16.07 -3.14 -14.08
CA ALA A 227 16.26 -4.49 -13.59
C ALA A 227 16.85 -5.41 -14.67
N GLN A 228 17.89 -6.14 -14.29
CA GLN A 228 18.41 -7.19 -15.14
C GLN A 228 17.40 -8.35 -15.23
N ARG A 229 17.08 -8.76 -16.45
CA ARG A 229 16.03 -9.76 -16.72
C ARG A 229 16.26 -11.07 -15.95
N GLU A 230 17.46 -11.58 -15.96
CA GLU A 230 17.77 -12.91 -15.43
C GLU A 230 17.71 -12.98 -13.88
N PRO A 231 18.30 -12.05 -13.11
CA PRO A 231 18.11 -12.01 -11.66
C PRO A 231 16.64 -11.85 -11.24
N LEU A 232 15.87 -11.02 -11.94
CA LEU A 232 14.45 -10.84 -11.69
C LEU A 232 13.67 -12.12 -11.98
N ARG A 233 13.93 -12.81 -13.13
CA ARG A 233 13.32 -14.08 -13.48
C ARG A 233 13.61 -15.15 -12.43
N CYS A 234 14.88 -15.30 -12.03
CA CYS A 234 15.27 -16.27 -11.00
C CYS A 234 14.57 -16.02 -9.65
N ALA A 235 14.41 -14.76 -9.26
CA ALA A 235 13.70 -14.40 -8.04
C ALA A 235 12.19 -14.73 -8.13
N LEU A 236 11.56 -14.41 -9.25
CA LEU A 236 10.15 -14.73 -9.50
C LEU A 236 9.89 -16.24 -9.62
N THR A 237 10.82 -16.99 -10.25
CA THR A 237 10.72 -18.46 -10.34
C THR A 237 10.71 -19.13 -8.96
N ARG A 238 11.48 -18.60 -8.00
CA ARG A 238 11.46 -19.12 -6.61
C ARG A 238 10.11 -18.90 -5.93
N LEU A 239 9.42 -17.82 -6.29
CA LEU A 239 8.14 -17.44 -5.65
C LEU A 239 6.93 -18.09 -6.33
N CYS A 240 6.91 -18.10 -7.67
CA CYS A 240 5.74 -18.45 -8.48
C CYS A 240 5.86 -19.80 -9.20
N GLY A 241 7.02 -20.50 -9.09
CA GLY A 241 7.34 -21.64 -9.94
C GLY A 241 8.00 -21.21 -11.25
N PRO A 242 8.24 -22.14 -12.19
CA PRO A 242 8.89 -21.84 -13.47
C PRO A 242 8.16 -20.74 -14.22
N VAL A 243 8.87 -19.65 -14.52
CA VAL A 243 8.31 -18.49 -15.22
C VAL A 243 9.28 -17.99 -16.30
N GLU A 244 8.70 -17.43 -17.35
CA GLU A 244 9.39 -16.61 -18.33
C GLU A 244 9.01 -15.14 -18.19
N LEU A 245 9.95 -14.24 -18.53
CA LEU A 245 9.69 -12.81 -18.57
C LEU A 245 9.57 -12.36 -20.03
N ALA A 246 8.43 -11.82 -20.39
CA ALA A 246 8.23 -11.08 -21.63
C ALA A 246 8.33 -9.57 -21.36
N VAL A 247 8.61 -8.80 -22.41
CA VAL A 247 8.53 -7.33 -22.37
C VAL A 247 7.31 -6.89 -23.17
N GLN A 248 6.37 -6.21 -22.50
CA GLN A 248 5.17 -5.69 -23.12
C GLN A 248 5.02 -4.20 -22.77
N GLY A 249 5.05 -3.34 -23.78
CA GLY A 249 4.94 -1.88 -23.58
C GLY A 249 6.05 -1.29 -22.70
N GLY A 250 7.27 -1.83 -22.79
CA GLY A 250 8.43 -1.37 -22.01
C GLY A 250 8.44 -1.84 -20.55
N ARG A 251 7.52 -2.75 -20.16
CA ARG A 251 7.42 -3.35 -18.82
C ARG A 251 7.54 -4.85 -18.90
N TYR A 252 8.05 -5.50 -17.85
CA TYR A 252 8.08 -6.95 -17.73
C TYR A 252 6.68 -7.52 -17.48
N ALA A 253 6.44 -8.68 -18.02
CA ALA A 253 5.26 -9.51 -17.73
C ALA A 253 5.72 -10.96 -17.49
N VAL A 254 5.13 -11.60 -16.49
CA VAL A 254 5.33 -13.02 -16.19
C VAL A 254 4.44 -13.85 -17.11
N LEU A 255 5.04 -14.82 -17.79
CA LEU A 255 4.35 -15.89 -18.49
C LEU A 255 4.62 -17.21 -17.75
N GLU A 256 3.67 -18.16 -17.81
CA GLU A 256 3.94 -19.52 -17.34
C GLU A 256 5.09 -20.10 -18.18
N GLY A 257 6.14 -20.54 -17.52
CA GLY A 257 7.23 -21.25 -18.18
C GLY A 257 6.88 -22.71 -18.33
N ASP A 258 7.33 -23.34 -19.41
CA ASP A 258 7.26 -24.78 -19.53
C ASP A 258 8.10 -25.39 -18.40
N GLY A 259 7.43 -26.03 -17.45
CA GLY A 259 8.11 -26.81 -16.42
C GLY A 259 8.81 -27.99 -17.02
N PRO A 260 9.83 -28.55 -16.37
CA PRO A 260 10.50 -29.75 -16.81
C PRO A 260 9.57 -30.96 -16.83
#